data_8b01a6c97933f9746a94c279f55137f0
#
_entry.id   8b01a6c97933f9746a94c279f55137f0
#
_cell.length_a   1.000
_cell.length_b   1.000
_cell.length_c   1.000
_cell.angle_alpha   90.00
_cell.angle_beta   90.00
_cell.angle_gamma   90.00
#
_symmetry.space_group_name_H-M   'P 1'
#
loop_
_entity.id
_entity.type
_entity.pdbx_description
1 polymer ?
#
loop_
_entity_poly.entity_id
_entity_poly.type
_entity_poly.pdbx_seq_one_letter_code
_entity_poly.pdbx_strand_id
1 'polypeptide(L)'
;IRMVVPVFGEVNNDEIKSFVAAINLGMREHFAGKVDHIRSTVVEAQLDGVATVRSLFLYDAVPGGSGYLRQLAEHPDTMKSVFEKAADVLRTCPCEAEGRTGCFRCVKSYRSQFGPGEPDRNTALQMMQDILEKWGSLTRTEEGIDRSIKDFLVDTKLEYRFMRALEARFGEGCIKPQILEGGRKGFLLKTTERERSQFWTIETQVQIDKRFRGIP
;
A
#
# COMPACT_ATOMS: atom_id res chain seq x y z
N ILE A 1 -2.40 -5.95 0.61
CA ILE A 1 -3.61 -5.49 1.32
C ILE A 1 -3.65 -3.98 1.20
N ARG A 2 -4.80 -3.46 0.83
CA ARG A 2 -5.12 -2.05 0.88
C ARG A 2 -6.03 -1.80 2.08
N MET A 3 -5.66 -0.88 2.91
CA MET A 3 -6.54 -0.33 3.93
C MET A 3 -6.89 1.10 3.55
N VAL A 4 -8.16 1.35 3.28
CA VAL A 4 -8.68 2.71 3.23
C VAL A 4 -8.88 3.13 4.66
N VAL A 5 -8.20 4.16 5.08
CA VAL A 5 -8.31 4.68 6.44
C VAL A 5 -9.28 5.86 6.39
N PRO A 6 -10.59 5.61 6.57
CA PRO A 6 -11.63 6.64 6.42
C PRO A 6 -11.58 7.70 7.51
N VAL A 7 -10.76 7.46 8.53
CA VAL A 7 -10.57 8.39 9.67
C VAL A 7 -9.83 9.65 9.27
N PHE A 8 -9.25 9.65 8.08
CA PHE A 8 -8.36 10.72 7.66
C PHE A 8 -9.08 11.72 6.76
N GLY A 9 -9.96 12.55 7.33
CA GLY A 9 -10.44 13.74 6.65
C GLY A 9 -9.25 14.60 6.18
N GLU A 10 -8.83 15.54 6.97
CA GLU A 10 -7.60 16.32 6.76
C GLU A 10 -6.45 15.79 7.64
N VAL A 11 -6.01 14.58 7.44
CA VAL A 11 -4.96 13.98 8.27
C VAL A 11 -3.61 14.57 7.96
N ASN A 12 -2.94 15.01 9.00
CA ASN A 12 -1.56 15.47 8.90
C ASN A 12 -0.56 14.31 8.75
N ASN A 13 0.66 14.62 8.35
CA ASN A 13 1.69 13.61 8.12
C ASN A 13 2.11 12.86 9.41
N ASP A 14 1.97 13.48 10.57
CA ASP A 14 2.31 12.89 11.88
C ASP A 14 1.33 11.78 12.24
N GLU A 15 0.04 11.98 12.00
CA GLU A 15 -0.99 10.96 12.20
C GLU A 15 -0.79 9.76 11.26
N ILE A 16 -0.49 10.02 9.98
CA ILE A 16 -0.19 8.95 9.01
C ILE A 16 1.02 8.15 9.46
N LYS A 17 2.10 8.81 9.85
CA LYS A 17 3.29 8.11 10.34
C LYS A 17 3.02 7.34 11.62
N SER A 18 2.23 7.91 12.54
CA SER A 18 1.82 7.24 13.78
C SER A 18 1.02 5.97 13.49
N PHE A 19 0.08 6.03 12.55
CA PHE A 19 -0.70 4.88 12.12
C PHE A 19 0.16 3.80 11.47
N VAL A 20 1.02 4.19 10.50
CA VAL A 20 1.93 3.25 9.83
C VAL A 20 2.88 2.59 10.83
N ALA A 21 3.40 3.35 11.78
CA ALA A 21 4.28 2.82 12.84
C ALA A 21 3.54 1.80 13.71
N ALA A 22 2.29 2.10 14.10
CA ALA A 22 1.46 1.19 14.90
C ALA A 22 1.16 -0.13 14.17
N ILE A 23 0.78 -0.08 12.89
CA ILE A 23 0.56 -1.28 12.08
C ILE A 23 1.82 -2.13 11.99
N ASN A 24 2.97 -1.52 11.68
CA ASN A 24 4.24 -2.24 11.60
C ASN A 24 4.65 -2.85 12.96
N LEU A 25 4.39 -2.13 14.06
CA LEU A 25 4.60 -2.62 15.41
C LEU A 25 3.73 -3.87 15.69
N GLY A 26 2.43 -3.75 15.44
CA GLY A 26 1.48 -4.85 15.68
C GLY A 26 1.79 -6.09 14.84
N MET A 27 2.18 -5.90 13.58
CA MET A 27 2.62 -7.00 12.71
C MET A 27 3.88 -7.69 13.25
N ARG A 28 4.87 -6.91 13.70
CA ARG A 28 6.09 -7.45 14.31
C ARG A 28 5.77 -8.29 15.55
N GLU A 29 4.90 -7.79 16.41
CA GLU A 29 4.51 -8.48 17.62
C GLU A 29 3.64 -9.73 17.34
N HIS A 30 2.74 -9.64 16.36
CA HIS A 30 1.88 -10.76 16.00
C HIS A 30 2.66 -11.91 15.37
N PHE A 31 3.58 -11.63 14.48
CA PHE A 31 4.38 -12.62 13.75
C PHE A 31 5.78 -12.88 14.35
N ALA A 32 5.99 -12.48 15.59
CA ALA A 32 7.26 -12.70 16.32
C ALA A 32 8.49 -12.22 15.55
N GLY A 33 8.45 -11.03 14.98
CA GLY A 33 9.54 -10.40 14.26
C GLY A 33 9.78 -10.88 12.84
N LYS A 34 9.05 -11.89 12.34
CA LYS A 34 9.29 -12.51 11.03
C LYS A 34 8.73 -11.72 9.83
N VAL A 35 8.50 -10.44 9.97
CA VAL A 35 7.81 -9.60 8.97
C VAL A 35 8.62 -8.43 8.44
N ASP A 36 9.93 -8.44 8.59
CA ASP A 36 10.80 -7.34 8.14
C ASP A 36 10.76 -7.11 6.61
N HIS A 37 10.30 -8.10 5.86
CA HIS A 37 10.09 -8.01 4.41
C HIS A 37 8.74 -7.41 4.03
N ILE A 38 7.79 -7.29 4.96
CA ILE A 38 6.54 -6.60 4.70
C ILE A 38 6.80 -5.09 4.72
N ARG A 39 6.36 -4.44 3.68
CA ARG A 39 6.50 -3.00 3.49
C ARG A 39 5.15 -2.32 3.54
N SER A 40 5.17 -1.08 3.93
CA SER A 40 4.00 -0.21 3.93
C SER A 40 4.28 1.05 3.12
N THR A 41 3.31 1.49 2.36
CA THR A 41 3.34 2.78 1.66
C THR A 41 1.97 3.43 1.73
N VAL A 42 1.94 4.74 1.77
CA VAL A 42 0.70 5.53 1.73
C VAL A 42 0.58 6.14 0.35
N VAL A 43 -0.57 5.95 -0.27
CA VAL A 43 -0.90 6.51 -1.58
C VAL A 43 -2.10 7.43 -1.43
N GLU A 44 -2.00 8.61 -1.99
CA GLU A 44 -3.10 9.57 -2.12
C GLU A 44 -3.76 9.37 -3.49
N ALA A 45 -5.06 9.16 -3.50
CA ALA A 45 -5.84 9.07 -4.71
C ALA A 45 -7.03 10.03 -4.63
N GLN A 46 -7.35 10.69 -5.73
CA GLN A 46 -8.59 11.45 -5.85
C GLN A 46 -9.72 10.49 -6.20
N LEU A 47 -10.73 10.42 -5.36
CA LEU A 47 -11.96 9.70 -5.63
C LEU A 47 -12.95 10.70 -6.27
N ASP A 48 -13.40 10.38 -7.49
CA ASP A 48 -14.41 11.15 -8.25
C ASP A 48 -14.14 12.67 -8.38
N GLY A 49 -12.86 13.05 -8.31
CA GLY A 49 -12.42 14.46 -8.49
C GLY A 49 -12.77 15.41 -7.34
N VAL A 50 -13.36 14.93 -6.25
CA VAL A 50 -13.86 15.78 -5.15
C VAL A 50 -13.15 15.51 -3.83
N ALA A 51 -12.74 14.28 -3.54
CA ALA A 51 -12.13 13.94 -2.26
C ALA A 51 -10.76 13.26 -2.46
N THR A 52 -9.76 13.72 -1.70
CA THR A 52 -8.47 13.02 -1.61
C THR A 52 -8.60 11.91 -0.58
N VAL A 53 -8.48 10.67 -1.02
CA VAL A 53 -8.47 9.50 -0.14
C VAL A 53 -7.04 9.00 0.03
N ARG A 54 -6.61 8.86 1.27
CA ARG A 54 -5.33 8.26 1.62
C ARG A 54 -5.54 6.78 1.91
N SER A 55 -4.74 5.95 1.27
CA SER A 55 -4.79 4.50 1.46
C SER A 55 -3.44 3.99 1.89
N LEU A 56 -3.42 3.17 2.93
CA LEU A 56 -2.23 2.42 3.32
C LEU A 56 -2.19 1.10 2.53
N PHE A 57 -1.09 0.87 1.85
CA PHE A 57 -0.80 -0.39 1.17
C PHE A 57 0.25 -1.17 1.93
N LEU A 58 -0.07 -2.42 2.25
CA LEU A 58 0.89 -3.41 2.73
C LEU A 58 1.24 -4.34 1.59
N TYR A 59 2.51 -4.50 1.32
CA TYR A 59 3.02 -5.38 0.26
C TYR A 59 4.23 -6.18 0.73
N ASP A 60 4.41 -7.33 0.12
CA ASP A 60 5.53 -8.24 0.41
C ASP A 60 6.69 -7.92 -0.52
N ALA A 61 7.87 -7.70 0.02
CA ALA A 61 9.09 -7.43 -0.74
C ALA A 61 9.81 -8.71 -1.21
N VAL A 62 9.35 -9.88 -0.72
CA VAL A 62 9.91 -11.17 -1.15
C VAL A 62 9.24 -11.61 -2.45
N PRO A 63 9.98 -11.94 -3.50
CA PRO A 63 9.42 -12.52 -4.72
C PRO A 63 8.59 -13.78 -4.41
N GLY A 64 7.36 -13.82 -4.91
CA GLY A 64 6.41 -14.91 -4.62
C GLY A 64 5.61 -14.75 -3.33
N GLY A 65 5.98 -13.79 -2.48
CA GLY A 65 5.31 -13.50 -1.21
C GLY A 65 5.62 -14.50 -0.10
N SER A 66 5.56 -14.03 1.14
CA SER A 66 5.77 -14.87 2.35
C SER A 66 4.52 -15.58 2.87
N GLY A 67 3.35 -15.18 2.36
CA GLY A 67 2.06 -15.69 2.81
C GLY A 67 1.43 -14.93 4.00
N TYR A 68 2.18 -14.11 4.73
CA TYR A 68 1.65 -13.36 5.88
C TYR A 68 0.52 -12.39 5.51
N LEU A 69 0.64 -11.68 4.38
CA LEU A 69 -0.42 -10.79 3.92
C LEU A 69 -1.67 -11.54 3.50
N ARG A 70 -1.53 -12.75 2.96
CA ARG A 70 -2.67 -13.62 2.67
C ARG A 70 -3.38 -14.01 3.96
N GLN A 71 -2.63 -14.42 4.99
CA GLN A 71 -3.18 -14.78 6.30
C GLN A 71 -3.97 -13.61 6.91
N LEU A 72 -3.45 -12.37 6.83
CA LEU A 72 -4.16 -11.17 7.28
C LEU A 72 -5.44 -10.89 6.48
N ALA A 73 -5.43 -11.16 5.17
CA ALA A 73 -6.57 -10.91 4.30
C ALA A 73 -7.68 -11.95 4.46
N GLU A 74 -7.32 -13.22 4.66
CA GLU A 74 -8.27 -14.35 4.77
C GLU A 74 -8.89 -14.45 6.17
N HIS A 75 -8.18 -13.99 7.20
CA HIS A 75 -8.58 -14.11 8.59
C HIS A 75 -8.71 -12.74 9.28
N PRO A 76 -9.92 -12.14 9.33
CA PRO A 76 -10.16 -10.84 9.98
C PRO A 76 -9.70 -10.79 11.45
N ASP A 77 -9.82 -11.91 12.18
CA ASP A 77 -9.35 -12.00 13.56
C ASP A 77 -7.83 -11.86 13.69
N THR A 78 -7.08 -12.32 12.70
CA THR A 78 -5.63 -12.10 12.64
C THR A 78 -5.31 -10.61 12.51
N MET A 79 -6.03 -9.90 11.66
CA MET A 79 -5.87 -8.45 11.53
C MET A 79 -6.24 -7.74 12.82
N LYS A 80 -7.35 -8.14 13.47
CA LYS A 80 -7.76 -7.60 14.77
C LYS A 80 -6.67 -7.78 15.82
N SER A 81 -6.10 -8.98 15.90
CA SER A 81 -4.99 -9.28 16.82
C SER A 81 -3.75 -8.42 16.55
N VAL A 82 -3.47 -8.05 15.31
CA VAL A 82 -2.39 -7.10 14.98
C VAL A 82 -2.66 -5.73 15.62
N PHE A 83 -3.89 -5.21 15.50
CA PHE A 83 -4.27 -3.93 16.12
C PHE A 83 -4.24 -4.00 17.65
N GLU A 84 -4.74 -5.08 18.24
CA GLU A 84 -4.73 -5.31 19.71
C GLU A 84 -3.30 -5.33 20.26
N LYS A 85 -2.41 -6.09 19.63
CA LYS A 85 -0.99 -6.15 20.03
C LYS A 85 -0.27 -4.81 19.87
N ALA A 86 -0.57 -4.06 18.80
CA ALA A 86 -0.05 -2.70 18.67
C ALA A 86 -0.50 -1.81 19.83
N ALA A 87 -1.81 -1.81 20.14
CA ALA A 87 -2.36 -1.01 21.22
C ALA A 87 -1.75 -1.39 22.59
N ASP A 88 -1.54 -2.67 22.85
CA ASP A 88 -0.95 -3.14 24.10
C ASP A 88 0.49 -2.69 24.29
N VAL A 89 1.33 -2.81 23.25
CA VAL A 89 2.72 -2.32 23.32
C VAL A 89 2.76 -0.79 23.45
N LEU A 90 1.90 -0.07 22.73
CA LEU A 90 1.82 1.39 22.84
C LEU A 90 1.40 1.85 24.22
N ARG A 91 0.41 1.16 24.84
CA ARG A 91 -0.10 1.46 26.18
C ARG A 91 0.92 1.20 27.28
N THR A 92 1.71 0.14 27.14
CA THR A 92 2.65 -0.31 28.18
C THR A 92 4.08 0.18 27.95
N CYS A 93 4.31 0.99 26.92
CA CYS A 93 5.66 1.44 26.59
C CYS A 93 6.22 2.39 27.67
N PRO A 94 7.40 2.09 28.25
CA PRO A 94 7.97 2.88 29.35
C PRO A 94 8.31 4.33 28.97
N CYS A 95 8.42 4.65 27.67
CA CYS A 95 8.72 6.01 27.21
C CYS A 95 7.62 7.04 27.60
N GLU A 96 6.43 6.57 27.98
CA GLU A 96 5.37 7.42 28.51
C GLU A 96 5.77 8.07 29.84
N ALA A 97 6.27 7.23 30.75
CA ALA A 97 6.72 7.71 32.08
C ALA A 97 7.87 8.72 31.97
N GLU A 98 8.60 8.71 30.87
CA GLU A 98 9.69 9.65 30.57
C GLU A 98 9.24 10.90 29.80
N GLY A 99 7.89 11.06 29.59
CA GLY A 99 7.32 12.20 28.87
C GLY A 99 7.68 12.27 27.39
N ARG A 100 8.11 11.16 26.78
CA ARG A 100 8.51 11.13 25.37
C ARG A 100 7.32 10.76 24.47
N THR A 101 7.27 11.41 23.31
CA THR A 101 6.27 11.13 22.26
C THR A 101 6.41 9.76 21.62
N GLY A 102 7.51 9.06 21.84
CA GLY A 102 7.78 7.73 21.33
C GLY A 102 9.24 7.31 21.48
N CYS A 103 9.50 6.02 21.28
CA CYS A 103 10.85 5.45 21.33
C CYS A 103 10.98 4.29 20.33
N PHE A 104 12.18 3.73 20.19
CA PHE A 104 12.48 2.61 19.29
C PHE A 104 11.78 1.30 19.66
N ARG A 105 11.22 1.18 20.86
CA ARG A 105 10.42 0.03 21.25
C ARG A 105 8.97 0.12 20.74
N CYS A 106 8.48 1.33 20.48
CA CYS A 106 7.10 1.56 20.02
C CYS A 106 7.04 2.12 18.59
N VAL A 107 6.92 3.44 18.42
CA VAL A 107 6.62 4.06 17.13
C VAL A 107 7.84 4.51 16.33
N LYS A 108 8.97 4.76 16.99
CA LYS A 108 10.18 5.21 16.29
C LYS A 108 10.93 4.01 15.73
N SER A 109 11.25 4.06 14.44
CA SER A 109 12.11 3.09 13.78
C SER A 109 13.11 3.83 12.92
N TYR A 110 14.19 3.16 12.50
CA TYR A 110 15.15 3.77 11.58
C TYR A 110 14.48 4.28 10.31
N ARG A 111 13.45 3.57 9.83
CA ARG A 111 12.69 3.95 8.64
C ARG A 111 11.75 5.12 8.85
N SER A 112 11.22 5.32 10.04
CA SER A 112 10.33 6.44 10.36
C SER A 112 11.03 7.80 10.36
N GLN A 113 12.35 7.82 10.32
CA GLN A 113 13.14 9.06 10.27
C GLN A 113 13.10 9.73 8.89
N PHE A 114 12.70 8.99 7.84
CA PHE A 114 12.66 9.52 6.48
C PHE A 114 11.27 10.05 6.11
N GLY A 115 11.24 11.18 5.40
CA GLY A 115 10.01 11.82 4.94
C GLY A 115 9.36 12.75 5.99
N PRO A 116 8.31 13.49 5.60
CA PRO A 116 7.65 14.48 6.45
C PRO A 116 6.89 13.84 7.60
N GLY A 117 6.81 14.55 8.74
CA GLY A 117 6.10 14.15 9.95
C GLY A 117 6.91 13.28 10.90
N GLU A 118 6.50 13.25 12.15
CA GLU A 118 7.04 12.40 13.20
C GLU A 118 5.96 11.51 13.83
N PRO A 119 6.25 10.22 14.08
CA PRO A 119 5.27 9.35 14.72
C PRO A 119 5.18 9.66 16.22
N ASP A 120 3.95 9.81 16.69
CA ASP A 120 3.58 10.02 18.09
C ASP A 120 2.88 8.79 18.67
N ARG A 121 3.30 8.36 19.87
CA ARG A 121 2.78 7.18 20.55
C ARG A 121 1.31 7.34 20.95
N ASN A 122 0.94 8.52 21.48
CA ASN A 122 -0.43 8.74 21.96
C ASN A 122 -1.40 8.79 20.78
N THR A 123 -1.02 9.49 19.72
CA THR A 123 -1.78 9.50 18.46
C THR A 123 -1.94 8.10 17.90
N ALA A 124 -0.86 7.31 17.84
CA ALA A 124 -0.89 5.93 17.39
C ALA A 124 -1.83 5.06 18.24
N LEU A 125 -1.75 5.17 19.57
CA LEU A 125 -2.61 4.44 20.51
C LEU A 125 -4.07 4.80 20.33
N GLN A 126 -4.39 6.08 20.25
CA GLN A 126 -5.77 6.55 20.06
C GLN A 126 -6.36 5.97 18.77
N MET A 127 -5.61 6.03 17.67
CA MET A 127 -6.06 5.49 16.38
C MET A 127 -6.32 3.97 16.45
N MET A 128 -5.47 3.21 17.15
CA MET A 128 -5.70 1.77 17.33
C MET A 128 -6.96 1.51 18.14
N GLN A 129 -7.19 2.27 19.20
CA GLN A 129 -8.38 2.14 20.04
C GLN A 129 -9.65 2.48 19.27
N ASP A 130 -9.68 3.58 18.52
CA ASP A 130 -10.82 4.01 17.71
C ASP A 130 -11.21 2.95 16.65
N ILE A 131 -10.21 2.30 16.05
CA ILE A 131 -10.45 1.22 15.09
C ILE A 131 -10.99 -0.02 15.79
N LEU A 132 -10.41 -0.41 16.92
CA LEU A 132 -10.85 -1.58 17.68
C LEU A 132 -12.28 -1.41 18.23
N GLU A 133 -12.64 -0.23 18.70
CA GLU A 133 -14.00 0.09 19.15
C GLU A 133 -15.03 -0.04 18.01
N LYS A 134 -14.63 0.36 16.80
CA LYS A 134 -15.47 0.30 15.60
C LYS A 134 -15.30 -0.99 14.79
N TRP A 135 -14.57 -1.98 15.33
CA TRP A 135 -14.21 -3.18 14.56
C TRP A 135 -15.40 -3.90 13.93
N GLY A 136 -16.50 -4.01 14.65
CA GLY A 136 -17.72 -4.66 14.17
C GLY A 136 -18.43 -3.91 13.03
N SER A 137 -18.10 -2.64 12.80
CA SER A 137 -18.64 -1.82 11.70
C SER A 137 -17.76 -1.78 10.46
N LEU A 138 -16.56 -2.38 10.53
CA LEU A 138 -15.66 -2.44 9.40
C LEU A 138 -16.19 -3.42 8.36
N THR A 139 -16.29 -2.98 7.14
CA THR A 139 -16.69 -3.82 6.02
C THR A 139 -15.50 -4.12 5.12
N ARG A 140 -15.38 -5.39 4.73
CA ARG A 140 -14.45 -5.77 3.68
C ARG A 140 -15.05 -5.35 2.33
N THR A 141 -14.38 -4.41 1.66
CA THR A 141 -14.78 -3.99 0.31
C THR A 141 -13.97 -4.77 -0.72
N GLU A 142 -14.64 -5.49 -1.59
CA GLU A 142 -14.01 -6.17 -2.73
C GLU A 142 -13.82 -5.24 -3.94
N GLU A 143 -14.55 -4.14 -3.98
CA GLU A 143 -14.67 -3.24 -5.13
C GLU A 143 -13.50 -2.26 -5.35
N GLY A 144 -12.49 -2.24 -4.58
CA GLY A 144 -11.41 -1.25 -4.76
C GLY A 144 -10.14 -1.78 -5.43
N ILE A 145 -10.04 -3.10 -5.59
CA ILE A 145 -8.78 -3.75 -5.96
C ILE A 145 -8.43 -3.48 -7.44
N ASP A 146 -9.39 -3.47 -8.34
CA ASP A 146 -9.13 -3.32 -9.78
C ASP A 146 -8.57 -1.94 -10.17
N ARG A 147 -9.08 -0.85 -9.60
CA ARG A 147 -8.54 0.50 -9.86
C ARG A 147 -7.19 0.72 -9.17
N SER A 148 -7.04 0.20 -7.95
CA SER A 148 -5.80 0.37 -7.17
C SER A 148 -4.65 -0.51 -7.64
N ILE A 149 -4.92 -1.68 -8.20
CA ILE A 149 -3.90 -2.55 -8.79
C ILE A 149 -3.33 -1.90 -10.04
N LYS A 150 -4.14 -1.20 -10.84
CA LYS A 150 -3.65 -0.43 -11.98
C LYS A 150 -2.61 0.60 -11.53
N ASP A 151 -2.89 1.34 -10.46
CA ASP A 151 -1.99 2.37 -9.94
C ASP A 151 -0.75 1.77 -9.25
N PHE A 152 -0.88 0.60 -8.62
CA PHE A 152 0.23 -0.07 -7.91
C PHE A 152 1.19 -0.82 -8.83
N LEU A 153 0.72 -1.34 -9.97
CA LEU A 153 1.55 -2.01 -10.97
C LEU A 153 2.31 -1.02 -11.87
N VAL A 154 2.01 0.27 -11.72
CA VAL A 154 2.71 1.36 -12.41
C VAL A 154 3.85 1.85 -11.52
N ASP A 155 5.07 1.45 -11.81
CA ASP A 155 6.23 1.77 -10.98
C ASP A 155 6.69 3.22 -11.11
N THR A 156 6.30 3.90 -12.17
CA THR A 156 6.72 5.28 -12.43
C THR A 156 5.59 6.21 -12.86
N LYS A 157 5.75 7.49 -12.54
CA LYS A 157 4.84 8.56 -13.00
C LYS A 157 4.74 8.63 -14.53
N LEU A 158 5.77 8.17 -15.23
CA LEU A 158 5.81 8.11 -16.70
C LEU A 158 4.89 7.01 -17.22
N GLU A 159 4.96 5.82 -16.64
CA GLU A 159 4.08 4.69 -16.99
C GLU A 159 2.61 5.04 -16.75
N TYR A 160 2.29 5.69 -15.64
CA TYR A 160 0.94 6.18 -15.37
C TYR A 160 0.45 7.15 -16.45
N ARG A 161 1.27 8.15 -16.81
CA ARG A 161 0.94 9.09 -17.89
C ARG A 161 0.76 8.39 -19.23
N PHE A 162 1.57 7.38 -19.50
CA PHE A 162 1.48 6.58 -20.71
C PHE A 162 0.16 5.80 -20.76
N MET A 163 -0.21 5.13 -19.68
CA MET A 163 -1.50 4.44 -19.56
C MET A 163 -2.68 5.39 -19.79
N ARG A 164 -2.68 6.55 -19.13
CA ARG A 164 -3.74 7.55 -19.28
C ARG A 164 -3.83 8.08 -20.71
N ALA A 165 -2.71 8.26 -21.39
CA ALA A 165 -2.69 8.67 -22.81
C ALA A 165 -3.29 7.60 -23.71
N LEU A 166 -3.03 6.31 -23.45
CA LEU A 166 -3.64 5.20 -24.17
C LEU A 166 -5.14 5.09 -23.91
N GLU A 167 -5.58 5.23 -22.67
CA GLU A 167 -7.02 5.25 -22.32
C GLU A 167 -7.75 6.42 -22.98
N ALA A 168 -7.14 7.60 -23.00
CA ALA A 168 -7.71 8.76 -23.71
C ALA A 168 -7.82 8.54 -25.22
N ARG A 169 -6.90 7.76 -25.81
CA ARG A 169 -6.87 7.49 -27.27
C ARG A 169 -7.78 6.35 -27.70
N PHE A 170 -7.86 5.28 -26.91
CA PHE A 170 -8.50 4.02 -27.31
C PHE A 170 -9.74 3.66 -26.47
N GLY A 171 -10.08 4.49 -25.48
CA GLY A 171 -11.21 4.30 -24.58
C GLY A 171 -10.83 3.73 -23.21
N GLU A 172 -11.66 4.01 -22.24
CA GLU A 172 -11.47 3.56 -20.85
C GLU A 172 -11.47 2.03 -20.77
N GLY A 173 -10.52 1.47 -20.01
CA GLY A 173 -10.40 0.02 -19.84
C GLY A 173 -9.73 -0.73 -21.00
N CYS A 174 -9.23 -0.01 -22.03
CA CYS A 174 -8.50 -0.62 -23.14
C CYS A 174 -7.15 -1.21 -22.72
N ILE A 175 -6.58 -0.75 -21.62
CA ILE A 175 -5.29 -1.20 -21.08
C ILE A 175 -5.46 -1.86 -19.72
N LYS A 176 -4.86 -3.04 -19.56
CA LYS A 176 -4.90 -3.79 -18.31
C LYS A 176 -3.48 -4.19 -17.90
N PRO A 177 -3.11 -3.94 -16.63
CA PRO A 177 -1.83 -4.44 -16.13
C PRO A 177 -1.85 -5.96 -16.05
N GLN A 178 -0.72 -6.58 -16.38
CA GLN A 178 -0.54 -8.03 -16.27
C GLN A 178 0.91 -8.37 -15.93
N ILE A 179 1.09 -9.57 -15.38
CA ILE A 179 2.42 -10.15 -15.19
C ILE A 179 2.72 -10.98 -16.43
N LEU A 180 3.82 -10.66 -17.08
CA LEU A 180 4.32 -11.36 -18.27
C LEU A 180 5.12 -12.61 -17.88
N GLU A 181 5.45 -13.42 -18.87
CA GLU A 181 6.34 -14.57 -18.67
C GLU A 181 7.66 -14.14 -18.01
N GLY A 182 8.09 -14.92 -17.02
CA GLY A 182 9.28 -14.58 -16.22
C GLY A 182 9.04 -13.60 -15.09
N GLY A 183 7.77 -13.29 -14.73
CA GLY A 183 7.42 -12.45 -13.59
C GLY A 183 7.59 -10.94 -13.84
N ARG A 184 7.83 -10.55 -15.09
CA ARG A 184 7.99 -9.15 -15.49
C ARG A 184 6.65 -8.43 -15.52
N LYS A 185 6.63 -7.15 -15.14
CA LYS A 185 5.42 -6.32 -15.21
C LYS A 185 5.20 -5.81 -16.63
N GLY A 186 3.95 -5.70 -17.03
CA GLY A 186 3.59 -5.17 -18.33
C GLY A 186 2.09 -4.88 -18.42
N PHE A 187 1.64 -4.56 -19.61
CA PHE A 187 0.25 -4.23 -19.88
C PHE A 187 -0.27 -4.99 -21.09
N LEU A 188 -1.53 -5.38 -21.06
CA LEU A 188 -2.28 -5.82 -22.20
C LEU A 188 -3.13 -4.66 -22.72
N LEU A 189 -2.84 -4.19 -23.93
CA LEU A 189 -3.62 -3.16 -24.62
C LEU A 189 -4.55 -3.83 -25.63
N LYS A 190 -5.85 -3.53 -25.53
CA LYS A 190 -6.86 -3.91 -26.51
C LYS A 190 -7.19 -2.69 -27.38
N THR A 191 -6.95 -2.77 -28.67
CA THR A 191 -7.39 -1.78 -29.64
C THR A 191 -8.49 -2.35 -30.53
N THR A 192 -9.43 -1.53 -30.96
CA THR A 192 -10.48 -1.94 -31.90
C THR A 192 -10.43 -1.02 -33.12
N GLU A 193 -10.07 -1.58 -34.26
CA GLU A 193 -10.10 -0.89 -35.55
C GLU A 193 -11.01 -1.66 -36.52
N ARG A 194 -11.95 -0.95 -37.15
CA ARG A 194 -12.88 -1.50 -38.16
C ARG A 194 -13.52 -2.82 -37.72
N GLU A 195 -14.08 -2.86 -36.47
CA GLU A 195 -14.73 -4.02 -35.85
C GLU A 195 -13.81 -5.20 -35.53
N ARG A 196 -12.51 -5.09 -35.69
CA ARG A 196 -11.55 -6.10 -35.30
C ARG A 196 -10.79 -5.68 -34.05
N SER A 197 -10.84 -6.52 -33.03
CA SER A 197 -10.05 -6.33 -31.80
C SER A 197 -8.63 -6.87 -32.02
N GLN A 198 -7.64 -6.04 -31.68
CA GLN A 198 -6.24 -6.42 -31.66
C GLN A 198 -5.73 -6.31 -30.23
N PHE A 199 -4.85 -7.21 -29.83
CA PHE A 199 -4.24 -7.24 -28.51
C PHE A 199 -2.75 -7.05 -28.62
N TRP A 200 -2.22 -6.16 -27.79
CA TRP A 200 -0.80 -5.81 -27.74
C TRP A 200 -0.30 -6.03 -26.32
N THR A 201 0.82 -6.72 -26.18
CA THR A 201 1.53 -6.80 -24.93
C THR A 201 2.60 -5.71 -24.87
N ILE A 202 2.55 -4.88 -23.83
CA ILE A 202 3.50 -3.80 -23.61
C ILE A 202 4.30 -4.16 -22.38
N GLU A 203 5.61 -4.32 -22.56
CA GLU A 203 6.55 -4.53 -21.45
C GLU A 203 7.18 -3.20 -21.06
N THR A 204 7.15 -2.88 -19.76
CA THR A 204 7.78 -1.67 -19.23
C THR A 204 9.14 -2.00 -18.63
N GLN A 205 10.02 -0.99 -18.53
CA GLN A 205 11.35 -1.11 -17.92
C GLN A 205 12.24 -2.20 -18.52
N VAL A 206 12.16 -2.40 -19.84
CA VAL A 206 13.04 -3.33 -20.53
C VAL A 206 14.47 -2.81 -20.51
N GLN A 207 15.38 -3.56 -19.89
CA GLN A 207 16.82 -3.30 -20.03
C GLN A 207 17.27 -3.72 -21.44
N ILE A 208 17.56 -2.73 -22.29
CA ILE A 208 18.14 -2.98 -23.60
C ILE A 208 19.64 -3.24 -23.40
N ASP A 209 20.10 -4.45 -23.68
CA ASP A 209 21.53 -4.79 -23.69
C ASP A 209 22.27 -3.85 -24.65
N LYS A 210 23.45 -3.37 -24.24
CA LYS A 210 24.31 -2.48 -25.04
C LYS A 210 24.63 -3.02 -26.45
N ARG A 211 24.46 -4.32 -26.68
CA ARG A 211 24.62 -4.97 -27.99
C ARG A 211 23.62 -4.52 -29.05
N PHE A 212 22.48 -3.99 -28.64
CA PHE A 212 21.48 -3.45 -29.58
C PHE A 212 21.71 -1.99 -30.00
N ARG A 213 22.79 -1.35 -29.54
CA ARG A 213 23.16 0.01 -29.97
C ARG A 213 23.82 0.06 -31.37
N GLY A 214 23.36 -0.67 -32.32
CA GLY A 214 23.95 -0.71 -33.63
C GLY A 214 23.02 -1.08 -34.77
N ILE A 215 21.71 -1.11 -34.49
CA ILE A 215 20.73 -1.31 -35.55
C ILE A 215 20.19 0.07 -35.91
N PRO A 216 20.34 0.50 -37.20
CA PRO A 216 19.87 1.79 -37.68
C PRO A 216 18.35 1.92 -37.61
#